data_09037b2dca36c7389db9b6ed248b0443
#
_entry.id   09037b2dca36c7389db9b6ed248b0443
#
_cell.length_a   1.000
_cell.length_b   1.000
_cell.length_c   1.000
_cell.angle_alpha   90.00
_cell.angle_beta   90.00
_cell.angle_gamma   90.00
#
_symmetry.space_group_name_H-M   'P 1'
#
loop_
_entity.id
_entity.type
_entity.pdbx_description
1 polymer ?
#
loop_
_entity_poly.entity_id
_entity_poly.type
_entity_poly.pdbx_seq_one_letter_code
_entity_poly.pdbx_strand_id
1 'polypeptide(L)'
;LENVLGSMNRGPGPANHVAPEIERKLAARPALLFVFIMLSEKFTPEGIMRSQGLSEASMFLYLRDLEELGLVALGRGLSARLLVETPIQWDFEGPLRPHFETTNKNFVGWAITHLEREATFVSFSRRMRPETAEMVRREAEELAERARLLAHHDQHTTPEEQLIGYKWTFAFGATPFPAIMPIGPHPRDAGARTDAGAKARRPLPA
;
A
#
# COMPACT_ATOMS: atom_id res chain seq x y z
N LEU A 1 9.05 37.42 -21.55
CA LEU A 1 10.41 37.26 -20.93
C LEU A 1 10.36 36.79 -19.46
N GLU A 2 9.31 36.05 -19.07
CA GLU A 2 9.12 35.59 -17.66
C GLU A 2 8.90 34.10 -17.49
N ASN A 3 9.43 33.26 -18.38
CA ASN A 3 9.22 31.80 -18.26
C ASN A 3 10.47 30.92 -18.46
N VAL A 4 11.68 31.43 -18.20
CA VAL A 4 12.94 30.66 -18.35
C VAL A 4 13.70 30.46 -17.03
N LEU A 5 13.24 30.98 -15.89
CA LEU A 5 13.93 30.88 -14.61
C LEU A 5 13.34 29.86 -13.62
N GLY A 6 12.40 29.00 -14.04
CA GLY A 6 11.71 28.03 -13.17
C GLY A 6 12.34 26.63 -13.04
N SER A 7 13.48 26.34 -13.70
CA SER A 7 14.01 24.96 -13.75
C SER A 7 15.39 24.73 -13.11
N MET A 8 15.95 25.71 -12.44
CA MET A 8 17.28 25.59 -11.80
C MET A 8 17.20 25.95 -10.33
N ASN A 9 16.63 25.12 -9.50
CA ASN A 9 17.02 24.91 -8.09
C ASN A 9 16.07 23.93 -7.39
N ARG A 10 15.93 22.70 -7.88
CA ARG A 10 15.55 21.60 -6.96
C ARG A 10 16.84 21.22 -6.24
N GLY A 11 17.03 21.76 -5.06
CA GLY A 11 17.96 21.21 -4.08
C GLY A 11 17.66 19.69 -3.90
N PRO A 12 18.61 18.90 -3.34
CA PRO A 12 18.35 17.48 -3.09
C PRO A 12 17.01 17.39 -2.37
N GLY A 13 16.10 16.60 -2.93
CA GLY A 13 14.79 16.34 -2.29
C GLY A 13 15.03 15.82 -0.86
N PRO A 14 13.98 15.83 0.01
CA PRO A 14 14.14 15.34 1.37
C PRO A 14 14.83 13.97 1.33
N ALA A 15 15.79 13.75 2.25
CA ALA A 15 16.67 12.57 2.28
C ALA A 15 15.90 11.24 2.40
N ASN A 16 14.63 11.29 2.72
CA ASN A 16 13.71 10.15 2.82
C ASN A 16 12.85 9.90 1.55
N HIS A 17 13.09 10.61 0.45
CA HIS A 17 12.42 10.36 -0.84
C HIS A 17 13.32 9.53 -1.77
N VAL A 18 12.69 8.58 -2.45
CA VAL A 18 13.31 7.83 -3.55
C VAL A 18 13.10 8.59 -4.86
N ALA A 19 14.15 8.77 -5.65
CA ALA A 19 14.04 9.49 -6.91
C ALA A 19 13.08 8.76 -7.89
N PRO A 20 12.26 9.47 -8.68
CA PRO A 20 11.27 8.86 -9.57
C PRO A 20 11.86 7.85 -10.58
N GLU A 21 13.13 8.04 -10.98
CA GLU A 21 13.82 7.09 -11.86
C GLU A 21 14.13 5.77 -11.15
N ILE A 22 14.48 5.83 -9.88
CA ILE A 22 14.74 4.65 -9.05
C ILE A 22 13.42 3.93 -8.79
N GLU A 23 12.35 4.66 -8.48
CA GLU A 23 11.00 4.07 -8.33
C GLU A 23 10.56 3.32 -9.59
N ARG A 24 10.80 3.86 -10.79
CA ARG A 24 10.53 3.15 -12.06
C ARG A 24 11.33 1.85 -12.18
N LYS A 25 12.61 1.85 -11.79
CA LYS A 25 13.45 0.66 -11.81
C LYS A 25 12.99 -0.39 -10.80
N LEU A 26 12.56 0.04 -9.61
CA LEU A 26 11.97 -0.83 -8.60
C LEU A 26 10.61 -1.39 -9.06
N ALA A 27 9.77 -0.56 -9.69
CA ALA A 27 8.47 -1.00 -10.23
C ALA A 27 8.61 -2.10 -11.29
N ALA A 28 9.66 -2.04 -12.11
CA ALA A 28 9.97 -3.08 -13.08
C ALA A 28 10.48 -4.40 -12.45
N ARG A 29 10.85 -4.38 -11.16
CA ARG A 29 11.47 -5.50 -10.43
C ARG A 29 10.83 -5.69 -9.06
N PRO A 30 9.60 -6.23 -8.97
CA PRO A 30 8.83 -6.29 -7.71
C PRO A 30 9.56 -7.00 -6.57
N ALA A 31 10.30 -8.06 -6.82
CA ALA A 31 11.08 -8.75 -5.79
C ALA A 31 12.16 -7.85 -5.18
N LEU A 32 12.84 -7.04 -6.01
CA LEU A 32 13.83 -6.06 -5.54
C LEU A 32 13.19 -4.97 -4.70
N LEU A 33 12.02 -4.46 -5.12
CA LEU A 33 11.21 -3.52 -4.35
C LEU A 33 10.86 -4.09 -2.97
N PHE A 34 10.41 -5.35 -2.90
CA PHE A 34 10.01 -5.96 -1.63
C PHE A 34 11.20 -6.18 -0.70
N VAL A 35 12.36 -6.59 -1.21
CA VAL A 35 13.59 -6.64 -0.42
C VAL A 35 13.95 -5.26 0.13
N PHE A 36 13.87 -4.22 -0.69
CA PHE A 36 14.14 -2.85 -0.25
C PHE A 36 13.15 -2.37 0.82
N ILE A 37 11.86 -2.63 0.66
CA ILE A 37 10.83 -2.33 1.67
C ILE A 37 11.17 -3.04 2.99
N MET A 38 11.44 -4.34 2.97
CA MET A 38 11.78 -5.08 4.20
C MET A 38 13.03 -4.54 4.89
N LEU A 39 14.07 -4.18 4.15
CA LEU A 39 15.26 -3.53 4.72
C LEU A 39 14.91 -2.16 5.34
N SER A 40 14.01 -1.38 4.72
CA SER A 40 13.56 -0.08 5.25
C SER A 40 12.74 -0.24 6.54
N GLU A 41 12.05 -1.35 6.70
CA GLU A 41 11.32 -1.76 7.92
C GLU A 41 12.23 -2.46 8.95
N LYS A 42 13.56 -2.36 8.77
CA LYS A 42 14.59 -2.87 9.69
C LYS A 42 14.71 -4.41 9.77
N PHE A 43 14.18 -5.15 8.79
CA PHE A 43 14.53 -6.56 8.67
C PHE A 43 16.00 -6.69 8.27
N THR A 44 16.70 -7.64 8.87
CA THR A 44 18.06 -7.97 8.43
C THR A 44 18.04 -8.85 7.17
N PRO A 45 19.11 -8.87 6.37
CA PRO A 45 19.21 -9.80 5.24
C PRO A 45 18.98 -11.26 5.63
N GLU A 46 19.48 -11.68 6.78
CA GLU A 46 19.29 -13.03 7.34
C GLU A 46 17.80 -13.28 7.69
N GLY A 47 17.13 -12.29 8.27
CA GLY A 47 15.69 -12.35 8.55
C GLY A 47 14.86 -12.46 7.29
N ILE A 48 15.22 -11.71 6.24
CA ILE A 48 14.57 -11.79 4.92
C ILE A 48 14.79 -13.15 4.29
N MET A 49 16.03 -13.67 4.30
CA MET A 49 16.33 -15.01 3.77
C MET A 49 15.49 -16.09 4.45
N ARG A 50 15.41 -16.07 5.77
CA ARG A 50 14.59 -17.04 6.52
C ARG A 50 13.12 -16.96 6.19
N SER A 51 12.56 -15.73 6.15
CA SER A 51 11.12 -15.54 5.92
C SER A 51 10.70 -15.84 4.49
N GLN A 52 11.59 -15.63 3.52
CA GLN A 52 11.31 -15.78 2.09
C GLN A 52 11.91 -17.06 1.48
N GLY A 53 12.65 -17.86 2.25
CA GLY A 53 13.32 -19.07 1.76
C GLY A 53 14.41 -18.77 0.72
N LEU A 54 15.11 -17.63 0.83
CA LEU A 54 16.13 -17.21 -0.13
C LEU A 54 17.50 -17.80 0.24
N SER A 55 18.26 -18.17 -0.79
CA SER A 55 19.68 -18.50 -0.62
C SER A 55 20.53 -17.25 -0.38
N GLU A 56 21.68 -17.42 0.25
CA GLU A 56 22.68 -16.37 0.44
C GLU A 56 23.09 -15.72 -0.89
N ALA A 57 23.30 -16.54 -1.93
CA ALA A 57 23.64 -16.06 -3.27
C ALA A 57 22.54 -15.15 -3.85
N SER A 58 21.26 -15.52 -3.69
CA SER A 58 20.12 -14.69 -4.15
C SER A 58 20.04 -13.39 -3.38
N MET A 59 20.20 -13.41 -2.06
CA MET A 59 20.19 -12.20 -1.23
C MET A 59 21.35 -11.27 -1.62
N PHE A 60 22.55 -11.80 -1.80
CA PHE A 60 23.70 -11.02 -2.23
C PHE A 60 23.44 -10.29 -3.57
N LEU A 61 22.82 -10.97 -4.54
CA LEU A 61 22.47 -10.36 -5.81
C LEU A 61 21.44 -9.24 -5.65
N TYR A 62 20.40 -9.41 -4.81
CA TYR A 62 19.45 -8.34 -4.52
C TYR A 62 20.12 -7.13 -3.84
N LEU A 63 21.01 -7.38 -2.89
CA LEU A 63 21.74 -6.31 -2.21
C LEU A 63 22.66 -5.54 -3.18
N ARG A 64 23.33 -6.25 -4.08
CA ARG A 64 24.14 -5.62 -5.14
C ARG A 64 23.30 -4.76 -6.06
N ASP A 65 22.14 -5.26 -6.50
CA ASP A 65 21.24 -4.48 -7.35
C ASP A 65 20.73 -3.22 -6.64
N LEU A 66 20.47 -3.29 -5.33
CA LEU A 66 20.10 -2.12 -4.52
C LEU A 66 21.27 -1.15 -4.33
N GLU A 67 22.50 -1.65 -4.20
CA GLU A 67 23.71 -0.82 -4.15
C GLU A 67 23.94 -0.09 -5.47
N GLU A 68 23.78 -0.76 -6.62
CA GLU A 68 23.86 -0.14 -7.94
C GLU A 68 22.79 0.96 -8.16
N LEU A 69 21.64 0.86 -7.46
CA LEU A 69 20.63 1.90 -7.43
C LEU A 69 20.94 3.03 -6.43
N GLY A 70 21.99 2.90 -5.62
CA GLY A 70 22.34 3.87 -4.59
C GLY A 70 21.39 3.87 -3.37
N LEU A 71 20.66 2.79 -3.14
CA LEU A 71 19.71 2.65 -2.05
C LEU A 71 20.30 2.04 -0.78
N VAL A 72 21.35 1.23 -0.94
CA VAL A 72 22.10 0.63 0.16
C VAL A 72 23.61 0.76 -0.07
N ALA A 73 24.39 0.66 1.00
CA ALA A 73 25.82 0.43 0.95
C ALA A 73 26.12 -0.95 1.54
N LEU A 74 26.84 -1.78 0.78
CA LEU A 74 27.23 -3.11 1.22
C LEU A 74 28.42 -3.03 2.19
N GLY A 75 28.36 -3.86 3.22
CA GLY A 75 29.42 -4.11 4.15
C GLY A 75 30.03 -5.50 3.96
N ARG A 76 30.72 -6.02 4.98
CA ARG A 76 31.26 -7.36 4.98
C ARG A 76 30.14 -8.40 5.13
N GLY A 77 30.28 -9.51 4.42
CA GLY A 77 29.24 -10.55 4.37
C GLY A 77 27.98 -10.03 3.66
N LEU A 78 26.81 -10.26 4.23
CA LEU A 78 25.53 -9.73 3.74
C LEU A 78 25.08 -8.44 4.45
N SER A 79 25.96 -7.79 5.22
CA SER A 79 25.64 -6.54 5.89
C SER A 79 25.27 -5.46 4.85
N ALA A 80 24.17 -4.78 5.07
CA ALA A 80 23.71 -3.69 4.21
C ALA A 80 23.22 -2.51 5.07
N ARG A 81 23.63 -1.31 4.72
CA ARG A 81 23.19 -0.05 5.36
C ARG A 81 22.37 0.75 4.37
N LEU A 82 21.19 1.15 4.75
CA LEU A 82 20.34 2.05 3.95
C LEU A 82 21.05 3.41 3.74
N LEU A 83 20.94 3.93 2.52
CA LEU A 83 21.40 5.26 2.13
C LEU A 83 20.24 6.27 2.07
N VAL A 84 19.02 5.81 2.27
CA VAL A 84 17.79 6.63 2.33
C VAL A 84 17.34 6.70 3.78
N GLU A 85 16.93 7.88 4.23
CA GLU A 85 16.38 8.06 5.57
C GLU A 85 15.01 7.40 5.70
N THR A 86 14.74 6.81 6.87
CA THR A 86 13.44 6.18 7.18
C THR A 86 12.67 7.02 8.20
N PRO A 87 11.31 7.07 8.11
CA PRO A 87 10.46 6.35 7.16
C PRO A 87 10.54 6.92 5.74
N ILE A 88 10.54 6.03 4.74
CA ILE A 88 10.53 6.44 3.34
C ILE A 88 9.17 7.04 2.99
N GLN A 89 9.20 8.20 2.35
CA GLN A 89 8.00 8.82 1.79
C GLN A 89 7.82 8.35 0.35
N TRP A 90 6.81 7.54 0.12
CA TRP A 90 6.48 6.98 -1.19
C TRP A 90 5.52 7.90 -1.96
N ASP A 91 5.74 8.04 -3.26
CA ASP A 91 4.75 8.64 -4.15
C ASP A 91 3.64 7.62 -4.46
N PHE A 92 2.50 7.73 -3.77
CA PHE A 92 1.36 6.84 -3.99
C PHE A 92 0.65 7.07 -5.33
N GLU A 93 0.95 8.14 -6.07
CA GLU A 93 0.49 8.34 -7.44
C GLU A 93 1.58 7.97 -8.47
N GLY A 94 2.75 7.56 -7.99
CA GLY A 94 3.92 7.21 -8.77
C GLY A 94 3.92 5.79 -9.36
N PRO A 95 5.06 5.38 -9.95
CA PRO A 95 5.20 4.09 -10.63
C PRO A 95 4.98 2.87 -9.74
N LEU A 96 5.13 3.01 -8.43
CA LEU A 96 4.98 1.94 -7.45
C LEU A 96 3.53 1.68 -7.01
N ARG A 97 2.60 2.58 -7.36
CA ARG A 97 1.17 2.46 -7.00
C ARG A 97 0.57 1.08 -7.24
N PRO A 98 0.74 0.41 -8.41
CA PRO A 98 0.14 -0.91 -8.64
C PRO A 98 0.64 -1.98 -7.66
N HIS A 99 1.91 -1.89 -7.23
CA HIS A 99 2.49 -2.81 -6.27
C HIS A 99 1.93 -2.59 -4.87
N PHE A 100 1.78 -1.34 -4.43
CA PHE A 100 1.16 -1.00 -3.14
C PHE A 100 -0.31 -1.40 -3.10
N GLU A 101 -1.07 -1.14 -4.16
CA GLU A 101 -2.46 -1.57 -4.27
C GLU A 101 -2.59 -3.09 -4.16
N THR A 102 -1.77 -3.83 -4.91
CA THR A 102 -1.76 -5.30 -4.88
C THR A 102 -1.38 -5.83 -3.50
N THR A 103 -0.32 -5.29 -2.90
CA THR A 103 0.15 -5.71 -1.57
C THR A 103 -0.90 -5.45 -0.49
N ASN A 104 -1.58 -4.29 -0.53
CA ASN A 104 -2.62 -3.97 0.44
C ASN A 104 -3.88 -4.84 0.24
N LYS A 105 -4.29 -5.09 -1.01
CA LYS A 105 -5.39 -6.03 -1.31
C LYS A 105 -5.08 -7.44 -0.82
N ASN A 106 -3.87 -7.93 -1.06
CA ASN A 106 -3.42 -9.25 -0.60
C ASN A 106 -3.42 -9.33 0.93
N PHE A 107 -2.93 -8.30 1.62
CA PHE A 107 -2.91 -8.27 3.08
C PHE A 107 -4.33 -8.26 3.67
N VAL A 108 -5.24 -7.45 3.14
CA VAL A 108 -6.64 -7.43 3.58
C VAL A 108 -7.31 -8.78 3.33
N GLY A 109 -7.09 -9.40 2.17
CA GLY A 109 -7.60 -10.74 1.86
C GLY A 109 -7.07 -11.79 2.84
N TRP A 110 -5.78 -11.77 3.12
CA TRP A 110 -5.14 -12.64 4.11
C TRP A 110 -5.72 -12.40 5.51
N ALA A 111 -5.82 -11.14 5.95
CA ALA A 111 -6.34 -10.80 7.27
C ALA A 111 -7.77 -11.32 7.49
N ILE A 112 -8.65 -11.21 6.49
CA ILE A 112 -10.03 -11.72 6.56
C ILE A 112 -10.05 -13.25 6.78
N THR A 113 -9.10 -13.99 6.22
CA THR A 113 -9.04 -15.46 6.33
C THR A 113 -8.32 -15.94 7.59
N HIS A 114 -7.65 -15.05 8.37
CA HIS A 114 -6.85 -15.39 9.54
C HIS A 114 -7.30 -14.66 10.83
N LEU A 115 -8.60 -14.29 10.91
CA LEU A 115 -9.16 -13.43 11.96
C LEU A 115 -9.04 -13.98 13.40
N GLU A 116 -9.02 -15.30 13.58
CA GLU A 116 -9.15 -15.87 14.93
C GLU A 116 -7.84 -15.90 15.72
N ARG A 117 -6.68 -15.80 15.07
CA ARG A 117 -5.37 -16.01 15.69
C ARG A 117 -4.31 -14.99 15.36
N GLU A 118 -4.31 -14.45 14.16
CA GLU A 118 -3.16 -13.72 13.60
C GLU A 118 -3.49 -12.31 13.12
N ALA A 119 -4.76 -12.01 12.87
CA ALA A 119 -5.17 -10.72 12.33
C ALA A 119 -6.46 -10.18 12.95
N THR A 120 -6.60 -8.86 12.90
CA THR A 120 -7.85 -8.16 13.23
C THR A 120 -8.38 -7.48 11.99
N PHE A 121 -9.65 -7.71 11.68
CA PHE A 121 -10.35 -7.00 10.60
C PHE A 121 -11.68 -6.47 11.12
N VAL A 122 -11.92 -5.18 10.96
CA VAL A 122 -13.16 -4.52 11.33
C VAL A 122 -13.74 -3.83 10.11
N SER A 123 -14.99 -4.14 9.79
CA SER A 123 -15.69 -3.54 8.67
C SER A 123 -17.12 -3.21 9.03
N PHE A 124 -17.53 -1.99 8.80
CA PHE A 124 -18.91 -1.56 8.89
C PHE A 124 -19.18 -0.35 7.99
N SER A 125 -20.43 -0.11 7.65
CA SER A 125 -20.86 1.10 6.95
C SER A 125 -21.93 1.82 7.79
N ARG A 126 -21.73 3.10 8.05
CA ARG A 126 -22.67 3.95 8.79
C ARG A 126 -22.70 5.35 8.18
N ARG A 127 -23.86 5.95 8.23
CA ARG A 127 -24.01 7.37 7.85
C ARG A 127 -23.56 8.25 9.04
N MET A 128 -22.73 9.21 8.76
CA MET A 128 -22.25 10.18 9.75
C MET A 128 -22.10 11.55 9.12
N ARG A 129 -21.97 12.57 9.95
CA ARG A 129 -21.72 13.95 9.49
C ARG A 129 -20.25 14.07 9.03
N PRO A 130 -19.95 15.00 8.09
CA PRO A 130 -18.58 15.24 7.64
C PRO A 130 -17.61 15.54 8.79
N GLU A 131 -18.04 16.34 9.80
CA GLU A 131 -17.23 16.70 10.96
C GLU A 131 -16.86 15.47 11.82
N THR A 132 -17.82 14.54 11.96
CA THR A 132 -17.59 13.28 12.67
C THR A 132 -16.62 12.39 11.88
N ALA A 133 -16.74 12.34 10.56
CA ALA A 133 -15.82 11.59 9.70
C ALA A 133 -14.39 12.14 9.78
N GLU A 134 -14.24 13.48 9.83
CA GLU A 134 -12.94 14.13 9.99
C GLU A 134 -12.29 13.82 11.35
N MET A 135 -13.08 13.79 12.42
CA MET A 135 -12.61 13.40 13.75
C MET A 135 -12.10 11.96 13.75
N VAL A 136 -12.86 11.02 13.19
CA VAL A 136 -12.46 9.60 13.07
C VAL A 136 -11.17 9.43 12.26
N ARG A 137 -11.03 10.20 11.16
CA ARG A 137 -9.80 10.17 10.34
C ARG A 137 -8.59 10.58 11.17
N ARG A 138 -8.69 11.70 11.88
CA ARG A 138 -7.59 12.21 12.73
C ARG A 138 -7.20 11.24 13.82
N GLU A 139 -8.17 10.66 14.52
CA GLU A 139 -7.90 9.65 15.55
C GLU A 139 -7.17 8.42 14.98
N ALA A 140 -7.55 7.97 13.78
CA ALA A 140 -6.88 6.86 13.11
C ALA A 140 -5.43 7.21 12.70
N GLU A 141 -5.18 8.42 12.23
CA GLU A 141 -3.83 8.91 11.89
C GLU A 141 -2.96 9.02 13.16
N GLU A 142 -3.50 9.54 14.26
CA GLU A 142 -2.82 9.62 15.56
C GLU A 142 -2.49 8.22 16.10
N LEU A 143 -3.41 7.26 15.95
CA LEU A 143 -3.16 5.87 16.34
C LEU A 143 -2.06 5.23 15.50
N ALA A 144 -2.06 5.46 14.19
CA ALA A 144 -1.03 4.96 13.29
C ALA A 144 0.36 5.53 13.66
N GLU A 145 0.44 6.83 13.96
CA GLU A 145 1.68 7.45 14.39
C GLU A 145 2.18 6.90 15.72
N ARG A 146 1.30 6.73 16.69
CA ARG A 146 1.64 6.10 17.97
C ARG A 146 2.16 4.66 17.78
N ALA A 147 1.54 3.88 16.89
CA ALA A 147 2.01 2.54 16.56
C ALA A 147 3.43 2.54 15.96
N ARG A 148 3.74 3.51 15.08
CA ARG A 148 5.10 3.68 14.52
C ARG A 148 6.14 3.99 15.60
N LEU A 149 5.82 4.90 16.54
CA LEU A 149 6.70 5.24 17.65
C LEU A 149 6.98 4.04 18.56
N LEU A 150 5.95 3.26 18.89
CA LEU A 150 6.11 2.04 19.68
C LEU A 150 6.97 1.01 18.94
N ALA A 151 6.70 0.75 17.67
CA ALA A 151 7.51 -0.16 16.86
C ALA A 151 8.96 0.30 16.76
N HIS A 152 9.19 1.61 16.60
CA HIS A 152 10.54 2.17 16.59
C HIS A 152 11.27 1.93 17.93
N HIS A 153 10.60 2.12 19.06
CA HIS A 153 11.15 1.80 20.37
C HIS A 153 11.54 0.33 20.48
N ASP A 154 10.61 -0.58 20.12
CA ASP A 154 10.84 -2.02 20.18
C ASP A 154 12.03 -2.46 19.30
N GLN A 155 12.15 -1.91 18.10
CA GLN A 155 13.29 -2.18 17.19
C GLN A 155 14.66 -1.80 17.78
N HIS A 156 14.71 -0.89 18.77
CA HIS A 156 15.95 -0.48 19.42
C HIS A 156 16.22 -1.18 20.76
N THR A 157 15.21 -1.78 21.35
CA THR A 157 15.29 -2.36 22.71
C THR A 157 15.12 -3.87 22.73
N THR A 158 14.69 -4.49 21.62
CA THR A 158 14.34 -5.91 21.56
C THR A 158 15.21 -6.62 20.51
N PRO A 159 15.78 -7.81 20.82
CA PRO A 159 16.48 -8.64 19.84
C PRO A 159 15.60 -8.99 18.64
N GLU A 160 16.17 -9.00 17.43
CA GLU A 160 15.44 -9.23 16.18
C GLU A 160 14.64 -10.54 16.17
N GLU A 161 15.17 -11.59 16.79
CA GLU A 161 14.54 -12.92 16.84
C GLU A 161 13.20 -12.92 17.63
N GLN A 162 12.97 -11.88 18.41
CA GLN A 162 11.74 -11.68 19.20
C GLN A 162 10.79 -10.71 18.52
N LEU A 163 11.21 -10.04 17.46
CA LEU A 163 10.37 -9.10 16.71
C LEU A 163 9.56 -9.83 15.65
N ILE A 164 8.28 -9.48 15.56
CA ILE A 164 7.35 -9.98 14.56
C ILE A 164 6.92 -8.80 13.68
N GLY A 165 6.96 -8.99 12.36
CA GLY A 165 6.49 -7.98 11.42
C GLY A 165 4.96 -7.86 11.45
N TYR A 166 4.45 -6.69 11.78
CA TYR A 166 3.03 -6.36 11.70
C TYR A 166 2.78 -5.37 10.57
N LYS A 167 1.71 -5.58 9.80
CA LYS A 167 1.26 -4.64 8.79
C LYS A 167 -0.06 -4.00 9.24
N TRP A 168 -0.10 -2.68 9.14
CA TRP A 168 -1.31 -1.88 9.33
C TRP A 168 -1.80 -1.36 7.98
N THR A 169 -3.09 -1.54 7.72
CA THR A 169 -3.77 -0.91 6.58
C THR A 169 -5.11 -0.36 7.07
N PHE A 170 -5.33 0.92 6.88
CA PHE A 170 -6.56 1.61 7.24
C PHE A 170 -7.16 2.24 5.99
N ALA A 171 -8.43 2.00 5.74
CA ALA A 171 -9.18 2.62 4.67
C ALA A 171 -10.50 3.17 5.21
N PHE A 172 -10.69 4.48 5.11
CA PHE A 172 -11.89 5.16 5.56
C PHE A 172 -12.25 6.27 4.58
N GLY A 173 -13.51 6.33 4.17
CA GLY A 173 -13.97 7.33 3.21
C GLY A 173 -15.46 7.25 2.94
N ALA A 174 -15.98 8.20 2.17
CA ALA A 174 -17.33 8.14 1.66
C ALA A 174 -17.50 6.90 0.76
N THR A 175 -18.47 6.05 1.09
CA THR A 175 -18.66 4.78 0.39
C THR A 175 -19.35 5.02 -0.95
N PRO A 176 -18.71 4.71 -2.08
CA PRO A 176 -19.34 4.74 -3.41
C PRO A 176 -20.18 3.49 -3.60
N PHE A 177 -21.34 3.40 -2.89
CA PHE A 177 -22.20 2.21 -2.87
C PHE A 177 -22.50 1.62 -4.25
N PRO A 178 -22.82 2.41 -5.29
CA PRO A 178 -23.10 1.83 -6.62
C PRO A 178 -21.91 1.09 -7.23
N ALA A 179 -20.68 1.48 -6.90
CA ALA A 179 -19.47 0.84 -7.41
C ALA A 179 -19.06 -0.40 -6.59
N ILE A 180 -19.34 -0.39 -5.28
CA ILE A 180 -18.92 -1.46 -4.36
C ILE A 180 -20.02 -2.51 -4.18
N MET A 181 -21.29 -2.06 -4.10
CA MET A 181 -22.47 -2.90 -3.88
C MET A 181 -23.57 -2.48 -4.88
N PRO A 182 -23.41 -2.82 -6.17
CA PRO A 182 -24.40 -2.45 -7.18
C PRO A 182 -25.73 -3.14 -6.91
N ILE A 183 -26.82 -2.36 -6.90
CA ILE A 183 -28.19 -2.86 -6.79
C ILE A 183 -28.89 -2.55 -8.09
N GLY A 184 -29.24 -3.59 -8.85
CA GLY A 184 -30.03 -3.48 -10.09
C GLY A 184 -31.52 -3.29 -9.83
N PRO A 185 -32.32 -3.03 -10.89
CA PRO A 185 -33.79 -3.01 -10.80
C PRO A 185 -34.32 -4.32 -10.20
N HIS A 186 -35.39 -4.20 -9.40
CA HIS A 186 -36.01 -5.39 -8.84
C HIS A 186 -36.54 -6.32 -9.97
N PRO A 187 -36.38 -7.66 -9.91
CA PRO A 187 -36.79 -8.58 -10.98
C PRO A 187 -38.26 -8.45 -11.39
N ARG A 188 -39.17 -8.11 -10.47
CA ARG A 188 -40.58 -7.88 -10.76
C ARG A 188 -40.87 -6.60 -11.56
N ASP A 189 -39.97 -5.60 -11.48
CA ASP A 189 -40.10 -4.34 -12.22
C ASP A 189 -39.57 -4.47 -13.66
N ALA A 190 -38.59 -5.36 -13.88
CA ALA A 190 -38.09 -5.69 -15.22
C ALA A 190 -39.13 -6.35 -16.11
N GLY A 191 -40.10 -7.13 -15.53
CA GLY A 191 -41.23 -7.71 -16.25
C GLY A 191 -42.31 -6.71 -16.64
N ALA A 192 -42.55 -5.67 -15.84
CA ALA A 192 -43.61 -4.69 -16.11
C ALA A 192 -43.29 -3.79 -17.32
N ARG A 193 -42.01 -3.56 -17.63
CA ARG A 193 -41.61 -2.77 -18.82
C ARG A 193 -41.76 -3.53 -20.14
N THR A 194 -41.61 -4.84 -20.13
CA THR A 194 -41.86 -5.68 -21.33
C THR A 194 -43.33 -5.77 -21.69
N ASP A 195 -44.25 -5.82 -20.71
CA ASP A 195 -45.68 -5.86 -20.93
C ASP A 195 -46.27 -4.51 -21.40
N ALA A 196 -45.72 -3.38 -20.92
CA ALA A 196 -46.13 -2.05 -21.38
C ALA A 196 -45.70 -1.78 -22.83
N GLY A 197 -44.54 -2.28 -23.26
CA GLY A 197 -44.06 -2.19 -24.64
C GLY A 197 -44.84 -3.07 -25.62
N ALA A 198 -45.40 -4.19 -25.17
CA ALA A 198 -46.20 -5.10 -25.99
C ALA A 198 -47.62 -4.56 -26.23
N LYS A 199 -48.23 -3.86 -25.26
CA LYS A 199 -49.57 -3.26 -25.40
C LYS A 199 -49.60 -2.01 -26.29
N ALA A 200 -48.48 -1.32 -26.51
CA ALA A 200 -48.41 -0.11 -27.36
C ALA A 200 -48.30 -0.40 -28.87
N ARG A 201 -48.21 -1.67 -29.29
CA ARG A 201 -48.09 -2.08 -30.72
C ARG A 201 -49.34 -2.78 -31.27
N ARG A 202 -50.54 -2.43 -30.84
CA ARG A 202 -51.78 -2.92 -31.49
C ARG A 202 -52.08 -1.99 -32.66
N PRO A 203 -52.05 -2.46 -33.94
CA PRO A 203 -52.45 -1.64 -35.07
C PRO A 203 -53.96 -1.36 -35.01
N LEU A 204 -54.31 -0.12 -35.34
CA LEU A 204 -55.69 0.29 -35.54
C LEU A 204 -56.32 -0.54 -36.72
N PRO A 205 -57.57 -1.03 -36.58
CA PRO A 205 -58.24 -1.69 -37.69
C PRO A 205 -58.58 -0.67 -38.77
N ALA A 206 -58.49 -1.11 -40.04
CA ALA A 206 -58.77 -0.37 -41.23
C ALA A 206 -60.30 -0.03 -41.37
#